data_f4c2a00d20a273f9615176e4a481fd99
#
_entry.id   f4c2a00d20a273f9615176e4a481fd99
#
_cell.length_a   1.000
_cell.length_b   1.000
_cell.length_c   1.000
_cell.angle_alpha   90.00
_cell.angle_beta   90.00
_cell.angle_gamma   90.00
#
_symmetry.space_group_name_H-M   'P 1'
#
loop_
_entity.id
_entity.type
_entity.pdbx_description
1 polymer ?
#
loop_
_entity_poly.entity_id
_entity_poly.type
_entity_poly.pdbx_seq_one_letter_code
_entity_poly.pdbx_strand_id
1 'polypeptide(L)'
;MPRSESDRSSSSSASPSSSPLFASAAALDGGPVTTMARALRWLGNFWPAPLNIDGRERLRFIAGAVLGVLITAFLSRWWAGDSASVPWMVASMGASAVLVFGMPSSPLAQPWPVLGGSTLSALVGAVCAALVPDPVFAGALAVGLAVALMVPLRCLHPPGASMALYVVLTAGDGWHMAVFPVLFNVVVLLIAALAYNGLTGRRYPHPQRAHARTHVAGGAFTASDVDAALAHYDELLDVSRDDLEGLLQLAGRAAFQRTLGDVRCADIMSKPPFAVEAGVSLKDAWALMRSEKIKALPVVNEGHLVIGIVTVADFMRLADLDTHEGLGGRLRKLVMGRTGKPGTVGEIMSYPVQVARVVQHAMDLVPLFSHGGHHHLPIVDLDDRLVGVITQTDLVRTLAVAVQGHDGEGAQGGGRVSAAFKAAP
;
A
#
# COMPACT_ATOMS: atom_id res chain seq x y z
N MET A 1 70.88 21.86 -17.34
CA MET A 1 70.29 23.21 -17.45
C MET A 1 69.17 23.17 -18.48
N PRO A 2 68.07 23.91 -18.33
CA PRO A 2 67.41 24.39 -17.14
C PRO A 2 65.90 24.01 -17.06
N ARG A 3 65.32 24.10 -15.87
CA ARG A 3 64.06 24.78 -15.44
C ARG A 3 62.80 24.44 -16.20
N SER A 4 61.64 24.29 -15.64
CA SER A 4 61.04 24.77 -14.35
C SER A 4 59.58 24.38 -14.26
N GLU A 5 59.05 24.45 -13.08
CA GLU A 5 57.65 24.76 -12.70
C GLU A 5 56.58 23.70 -13.00
N SER A 6 56.12 22.96 -11.99
CA SER A 6 55.11 23.31 -10.97
C SER A 6 53.79 23.73 -11.60
N ASP A 7 52.83 22.79 -11.55
CA ASP A 7 51.48 23.25 -11.29
C ASP A 7 50.73 22.17 -10.48
N ARG A 8 50.30 22.61 -9.29
CA ARG A 8 49.44 21.89 -8.36
C ARG A 8 48.00 22.02 -8.86
N SER A 9 47.37 20.94 -9.23
CA SER A 9 45.94 20.91 -9.31
C SER A 9 45.40 20.14 -8.10
N SER A 10 44.85 20.88 -7.19
CA SER A 10 44.07 20.43 -6.04
C SER A 10 42.79 19.74 -6.49
N SER A 11 42.73 18.42 -6.36
CA SER A 11 41.48 17.68 -6.46
C SER A 11 40.72 17.82 -5.13
N SER A 12 39.71 18.69 -5.12
CA SER A 12 38.73 18.76 -4.06
C SER A 12 37.84 17.54 -4.11
N SER A 13 37.99 16.64 -3.17
CA SER A 13 37.05 15.56 -2.89
C SER A 13 35.75 16.16 -2.31
N ALA A 14 34.72 16.23 -3.15
CA ALA A 14 33.38 16.54 -2.68
C ALA A 14 32.82 15.32 -1.93
N SER A 15 32.63 15.47 -0.63
CA SER A 15 31.85 14.56 0.21
C SER A 15 30.39 14.57 -0.23
N PRO A 16 29.68 13.44 -0.28
CA PRO A 16 28.26 13.44 -0.55
C PRO A 16 27.52 14.09 0.62
N SER A 17 26.78 15.15 0.32
CA SER A 17 25.91 15.85 1.25
C SER A 17 24.82 14.87 1.75
N SER A 18 24.88 14.55 3.03
CA SER A 18 23.82 13.85 3.76
C SER A 18 22.55 14.70 3.73
N SER A 19 21.50 14.14 3.13
CA SER A 19 20.16 14.75 3.06
C SER A 19 19.58 14.99 4.46
N PRO A 20 18.96 16.16 4.74
CA PRO A 20 18.52 16.53 6.08
C PRO A 20 17.15 15.97 6.50
N LEU A 21 16.68 14.85 5.92
CA LEU A 21 15.34 14.35 6.16
C LEU A 21 15.13 13.59 7.49
N PHE A 22 16.19 13.24 8.21
CA PHE A 22 16.08 12.54 9.50
C PHE A 22 16.64 13.31 10.72
N ALA A 23 17.10 14.54 10.53
CA ALA A 23 17.66 15.35 11.63
C ALA A 23 16.60 16.09 12.49
N SER A 24 15.30 16.05 12.11
CA SER A 24 14.27 16.90 12.74
C SER A 24 13.56 16.29 13.95
N ALA A 25 13.73 15.01 14.25
CA ALA A 25 13.10 14.43 15.46
C ALA A 25 13.92 14.61 16.75
N ALA A 26 15.20 14.96 16.64
CA ALA A 26 16.09 15.15 17.79
C ALA A 26 16.25 16.60 18.24
N ALA A 27 15.73 17.58 17.49
CA ALA A 27 16.03 19.01 17.69
C ALA A 27 14.94 19.80 18.47
N LEU A 28 13.86 19.20 18.93
CA LEU A 28 12.79 19.90 19.64
C LEU A 28 12.81 19.73 21.18
N ASP A 29 13.82 19.08 21.74
CA ASP A 29 13.93 18.86 23.20
C ASP A 29 15.09 19.68 23.82
N GLY A 30 15.20 20.96 23.52
CA GLY A 30 16.24 21.90 24.00
C GLY A 30 16.01 22.46 25.40
N GLY A 31 15.10 21.91 26.24
CA GLY A 31 14.94 22.28 27.65
C GLY A 31 15.71 21.34 28.58
N PRO A 32 16.07 21.75 29.81
CA PRO A 32 16.69 20.87 30.79
C PRO A 32 15.66 19.83 31.23
N VAL A 33 15.60 18.72 30.49
CA VAL A 33 14.80 17.57 30.88
C VAL A 33 15.44 16.99 32.13
N THR A 34 14.79 17.18 33.26
CA THR A 34 15.29 16.64 34.54
C THR A 34 15.51 15.14 34.40
N THR A 35 16.57 14.62 35.02
CA THR A 35 16.92 13.18 35.03
C THR A 35 15.70 12.32 35.38
N MET A 36 14.84 12.83 36.23
CA MET A 36 13.56 12.23 36.66
C MET A 36 12.57 12.07 35.47
N ALA A 37 12.40 13.09 34.64
CA ALA A 37 11.49 13.03 33.48
C ALA A 37 11.99 12.06 32.40
N ARG A 38 13.32 11.91 32.28
CA ARG A 38 13.95 10.92 31.39
C ARG A 38 13.72 9.49 31.91
N ALA A 39 13.89 9.29 33.23
CA ALA A 39 13.63 8.02 33.89
C ALA A 39 12.15 7.62 33.80
N LEU A 40 11.22 8.55 34.01
CA LEU A 40 9.78 8.30 33.89
C LEU A 40 9.37 7.95 32.44
N ARG A 41 9.91 8.62 31.45
CA ARG A 41 9.70 8.24 30.02
C ARG A 41 10.26 6.86 29.73
N TRP A 42 11.46 6.55 30.22
CA TRP A 42 12.05 5.22 30.10
C TRP A 42 11.20 4.13 30.77
N LEU A 43 10.70 4.38 31.98
CA LEU A 43 9.75 3.49 32.65
C LEU A 43 8.42 3.35 31.90
N GLY A 44 7.95 4.40 31.22
CA GLY A 44 6.77 4.35 30.35
C GLY A 44 6.91 3.35 29.19
N ASN A 45 8.12 3.09 28.72
CA ASN A 45 8.39 2.12 27.66
C ASN A 45 8.16 0.64 28.09
N PHE A 46 8.10 0.37 29.41
CA PHE A 46 7.75 -0.96 29.92
C PHE A 46 6.27 -1.29 29.77
N TRP A 47 5.42 -0.28 29.52
CA TRP A 47 3.99 -0.51 29.37
C TRP A 47 3.64 -0.53 27.88
N PRO A 48 3.34 -1.71 27.30
CA PRO A 48 3.05 -1.82 25.89
C PRO A 48 1.72 -1.15 25.53
N ALA A 49 1.58 -0.72 24.29
CA ALA A 49 0.31 -0.24 23.77
C ALA A 49 -0.75 -1.35 23.82
N PRO A 50 -2.05 -1.01 24.04
CA PRO A 50 -3.11 -1.99 24.04
C PRO A 50 -3.23 -2.68 22.68
N LEU A 51 -3.41 -4.00 22.69
CA LEU A 51 -3.68 -4.77 21.49
C LEU A 51 -5.10 -4.44 20.99
N ASN A 52 -5.21 -3.80 19.83
CA ASN A 52 -6.49 -3.51 19.17
C ASN A 52 -7.00 -4.76 18.43
N ILE A 53 -7.42 -5.76 19.21
CA ILE A 53 -8.00 -7.01 18.69
C ILE A 53 -9.49 -7.00 18.99
N ASP A 54 -10.32 -7.23 17.96
CA ASP A 54 -11.77 -7.36 18.12
C ASP A 54 -12.13 -8.48 19.10
N GLY A 55 -13.22 -8.30 19.86
CA GLY A 55 -13.67 -9.27 20.86
C GLY A 55 -13.92 -10.68 20.30
N ARG A 56 -14.42 -10.77 19.07
CA ARG A 56 -14.63 -12.06 18.38
C ARG A 56 -13.31 -12.76 18.08
N GLU A 57 -12.32 -12.02 17.61
CA GLU A 57 -10.99 -12.54 17.32
C GLU A 57 -10.27 -12.98 18.59
N ARG A 58 -10.42 -12.21 19.67
CA ARG A 58 -9.88 -12.58 20.97
C ARG A 58 -10.47 -13.91 21.45
N LEU A 59 -11.80 -14.08 21.35
CA LEU A 59 -12.47 -15.32 21.73
C LEU A 59 -12.03 -16.49 20.82
N ARG A 60 -11.94 -16.27 19.51
CA ARG A 60 -11.43 -17.26 18.55
C ARG A 60 -10.03 -17.73 18.93
N PHE A 61 -9.13 -16.79 19.17
CA PHE A 61 -7.75 -17.09 19.57
C PHE A 61 -7.70 -17.93 20.84
N ILE A 62 -8.38 -17.49 21.91
CA ILE A 62 -8.41 -18.19 23.21
C ILE A 62 -8.98 -19.62 23.03
N ALA A 63 -10.10 -19.74 22.34
CA ALA A 63 -10.73 -21.03 22.10
C ALA A 63 -9.83 -21.97 21.29
N GLY A 64 -9.17 -21.45 20.25
CA GLY A 64 -8.22 -22.22 19.45
C GLY A 64 -7.03 -22.73 20.25
N ALA A 65 -6.42 -21.86 21.05
CA ALA A 65 -5.30 -22.25 21.92
C ALA A 65 -5.71 -23.31 22.95
N VAL A 66 -6.85 -23.13 23.61
CA VAL A 66 -7.37 -24.10 24.59
C VAL A 66 -7.67 -25.44 23.92
N LEU A 67 -8.41 -25.44 22.80
CA LEU A 67 -8.77 -26.67 22.11
C LEU A 67 -7.54 -27.38 21.52
N GLY A 68 -6.61 -26.63 20.93
CA GLY A 68 -5.38 -27.18 20.38
C GLY A 68 -4.51 -27.86 21.43
N VAL A 69 -4.30 -27.20 22.56
CA VAL A 69 -3.56 -27.77 23.70
C VAL A 69 -4.30 -28.96 24.30
N LEU A 70 -5.62 -28.87 24.47
CA LEU A 70 -6.42 -29.95 25.04
C LEU A 70 -6.39 -31.21 24.16
N ILE A 71 -6.56 -31.07 22.85
CA ILE A 71 -6.49 -32.19 21.91
C ILE A 71 -5.09 -32.80 21.93
N THR A 72 -4.05 -31.97 21.89
CA THR A 72 -2.67 -32.43 21.98
C THR A 72 -2.41 -33.20 23.27
N ALA A 73 -2.82 -32.65 24.41
CA ALA A 73 -2.65 -33.27 25.71
C ALA A 73 -3.37 -34.62 25.81
N PHE A 74 -4.63 -34.65 25.36
CA PHE A 74 -5.44 -35.87 25.41
C PHE A 74 -4.87 -37.00 24.54
N LEU A 75 -4.53 -36.69 23.28
CA LEU A 75 -3.96 -37.69 22.38
C LEU A 75 -2.57 -38.17 22.81
N SER A 76 -1.74 -37.25 23.33
CA SER A 76 -0.42 -37.60 23.82
C SER A 76 -0.48 -38.49 25.08
N ARG A 77 -1.38 -38.18 25.99
CA ARG A 77 -1.64 -38.99 27.17
C ARG A 77 -2.18 -40.37 26.81
N TRP A 78 -3.11 -40.44 25.87
CA TRP A 78 -3.67 -41.70 25.38
C TRP A 78 -2.58 -42.58 24.72
N TRP A 79 -1.69 -41.94 23.93
CA TRP A 79 -0.57 -42.63 23.28
C TRP A 79 0.47 -43.15 24.29
N ALA A 80 0.80 -42.32 25.30
CA ALA A 80 1.75 -42.67 26.34
C ALA A 80 1.28 -43.84 27.24
N GLY A 81 -0.02 -44.07 27.32
CA GLY A 81 -0.62 -45.05 28.23
C GLY A 81 -0.34 -44.73 29.71
N ASP A 82 -0.34 -45.75 30.56
CA ASP A 82 -0.10 -45.61 31.99
C ASP A 82 1.39 -45.51 32.39
N SER A 83 2.30 -45.33 31.41
CA SER A 83 3.74 -45.19 31.67
C SER A 83 4.03 -43.86 32.35
N ALA A 84 4.10 -43.84 33.67
CA ALA A 84 4.33 -42.64 34.48
C ALA A 84 5.75 -42.04 34.34
N SER A 85 6.66 -42.72 33.63
CA SER A 85 8.06 -42.33 33.53
C SER A 85 8.41 -41.39 32.40
N VAL A 86 7.54 -41.25 31.37
CA VAL A 86 7.79 -40.38 30.21
C VAL A 86 6.82 -39.19 30.22
N PRO A 87 7.32 -37.96 30.19
CA PRO A 87 6.42 -36.78 30.06
C PRO A 87 5.68 -36.87 28.73
N TRP A 88 4.35 -36.92 28.78
CA TRP A 88 3.50 -37.02 27.59
C TRP A 88 3.28 -35.67 26.90
N MET A 89 3.67 -34.56 27.52
CA MET A 89 3.50 -33.21 26.99
C MET A 89 4.66 -32.30 27.39
N VAL A 90 5.07 -31.44 26.47
CA VAL A 90 6.11 -30.42 26.70
C VAL A 90 5.48 -29.04 26.92
N ALA A 91 5.99 -28.31 27.92
CA ALA A 91 5.41 -27.03 28.35
C ALA A 91 5.42 -25.96 27.25
N SER A 92 6.41 -25.99 26.34
CA SER A 92 6.50 -25.04 25.19
C SER A 92 5.36 -25.16 24.18
N MET A 93 4.55 -26.24 24.23
CA MET A 93 3.35 -26.35 23.40
C MET A 93 2.35 -25.21 23.66
N GLY A 94 2.29 -24.68 24.90
CA GLY A 94 1.48 -23.52 25.21
C GLY A 94 1.89 -22.30 24.40
N ALA A 95 3.20 -22.00 24.35
CA ALA A 95 3.71 -20.88 23.55
C ALA A 95 3.52 -21.11 22.05
N SER A 96 3.74 -22.34 21.55
CA SER A 96 3.45 -22.69 20.15
C SER A 96 1.97 -22.52 19.82
N ALA A 97 1.05 -22.88 20.71
CA ALA A 97 -0.38 -22.68 20.52
C ALA A 97 -0.74 -21.18 20.42
N VAL A 98 -0.14 -20.33 21.28
CA VAL A 98 -0.32 -18.88 21.20
C VAL A 98 0.04 -18.34 19.81
N LEU A 99 1.19 -18.76 19.27
CA LEU A 99 1.62 -18.32 17.93
C LEU A 99 0.70 -18.85 16.84
N VAL A 100 0.41 -20.14 16.81
CA VAL A 100 -0.31 -20.78 15.71
C VAL A 100 -1.79 -20.39 15.67
N PHE A 101 -2.45 -20.17 16.81
CA PHE A 101 -3.85 -19.77 16.86
C PHE A 101 -4.04 -18.25 16.96
N GLY A 102 -3.10 -17.53 17.56
CA GLY A 102 -3.18 -16.07 17.75
C GLY A 102 -2.64 -15.30 16.56
N MET A 103 -1.56 -15.77 15.94
CA MET A 103 -0.85 -15.11 14.84
C MET A 103 -0.62 -16.07 13.66
N PRO A 104 -1.68 -16.62 13.03
CA PRO A 104 -1.54 -17.64 11.98
C PRO A 104 -0.85 -17.13 10.70
N SER A 105 -0.75 -15.81 10.48
CA SER A 105 -0.01 -15.19 9.39
C SER A 105 1.49 -15.04 9.68
N SER A 106 1.91 -15.07 10.95
CA SER A 106 3.31 -14.95 11.34
C SER A 106 4.22 -15.97 10.62
N PRO A 107 5.37 -15.54 10.08
CA PRO A 107 6.36 -16.46 9.52
C PRO A 107 6.84 -17.49 10.53
N LEU A 108 6.91 -17.14 11.82
CA LEU A 108 7.38 -18.00 12.90
C LEU A 108 6.36 -19.06 13.34
N ALA A 109 5.09 -18.88 12.96
CA ALA A 109 3.97 -19.76 13.28
C ALA A 109 3.65 -20.77 12.15
N GLN A 110 4.36 -20.71 11.00
CA GLN A 110 4.07 -21.58 9.88
C GLN A 110 4.42 -23.05 10.19
N PRO A 111 3.81 -24.03 9.50
CA PRO A 111 4.02 -25.46 9.81
C PRO A 111 5.48 -25.90 9.80
N TRP A 112 6.29 -25.42 8.86
CA TRP A 112 7.71 -25.77 8.80
C TRP A 112 8.52 -25.22 9.97
N PRO A 113 8.47 -23.93 10.32
CA PRO A 113 9.09 -23.41 11.54
C PRO A 113 8.68 -24.14 12.80
N VAL A 114 7.39 -24.41 13.00
CA VAL A 114 6.88 -25.08 14.20
C VAL A 114 7.40 -26.51 14.28
N LEU A 115 7.28 -27.27 13.19
CA LEU A 115 7.71 -28.68 13.13
C LEU A 115 9.25 -28.80 13.20
N GLY A 116 9.92 -28.14 12.25
CA GLY A 116 11.37 -28.21 12.11
C GLY A 116 12.10 -27.60 13.28
N GLY A 117 11.68 -26.38 13.69
CA GLY A 117 12.30 -25.68 14.82
C GLY A 117 12.22 -26.46 16.13
N SER A 118 11.03 -27.00 16.46
CA SER A 118 10.84 -27.76 17.69
C SER A 118 11.61 -29.08 17.69
N THR A 119 11.51 -29.86 16.59
CA THR A 119 12.16 -31.19 16.52
C THR A 119 13.67 -31.07 16.44
N LEU A 120 14.18 -30.15 15.61
CA LEU A 120 15.62 -29.90 15.51
C LEU A 120 16.20 -29.47 16.87
N SER A 121 15.53 -28.56 17.56
CA SER A 121 15.97 -28.08 18.87
C SER A 121 16.01 -29.20 19.90
N ALA A 122 15.02 -30.11 19.91
CA ALA A 122 15.02 -31.25 20.80
C ALA A 122 16.20 -32.21 20.50
N LEU A 123 16.50 -32.44 19.22
CA LEU A 123 17.66 -33.24 18.81
C LEU A 123 19.00 -32.60 19.24
N VAL A 124 19.13 -31.27 19.04
CA VAL A 124 20.31 -30.52 19.50
C VAL A 124 20.45 -30.61 21.02
N GLY A 125 19.33 -30.48 21.75
CA GLY A 125 19.30 -30.65 23.20
C GLY A 125 19.79 -32.01 23.64
N ALA A 126 19.33 -33.06 22.96
CA ALA A 126 19.76 -34.43 23.24
C ALA A 126 21.29 -34.65 23.00
N VAL A 127 21.82 -34.09 21.91
CA VAL A 127 23.26 -34.14 21.62
C VAL A 127 24.06 -33.36 22.66
N CYS A 128 23.64 -32.17 23.05
CA CYS A 128 24.33 -31.37 24.06
C CYS A 128 24.29 -32.07 25.44
N ALA A 129 23.16 -32.65 25.80
CA ALA A 129 23.04 -33.41 27.06
C ALA A 129 23.96 -34.63 27.11
N ALA A 130 24.19 -35.28 25.96
CA ALA A 130 25.08 -36.42 25.88
C ALA A 130 26.58 -36.05 25.89
N LEU A 131 26.93 -34.88 25.37
CA LEU A 131 28.35 -34.49 25.18
C LEU A 131 28.86 -33.57 26.28
N VAL A 132 28.01 -32.81 26.94
CA VAL A 132 28.38 -31.82 27.96
C VAL A 132 27.87 -32.26 29.32
N PRO A 133 28.78 -32.64 30.25
CA PRO A 133 28.40 -33.20 31.55
C PRO A 133 27.61 -32.19 32.45
N ASP A 134 27.98 -30.91 32.37
CA ASP A 134 27.33 -29.88 33.20
C ASP A 134 26.05 -29.37 32.52
N PRO A 135 24.87 -29.49 33.17
CA PRO A 135 23.58 -29.13 32.54
C PRO A 135 23.43 -27.66 32.28
N VAL A 136 24.15 -26.78 32.99
CA VAL A 136 24.06 -25.31 32.78
C VAL A 136 24.73 -24.97 31.46
N PHE A 137 25.95 -25.46 31.23
CA PHE A 137 26.64 -25.27 29.96
C PHE A 137 25.95 -26.02 28.81
N ALA A 138 25.49 -27.24 29.04
CA ALA A 138 24.74 -28.01 28.05
C ALA A 138 23.47 -27.25 27.58
N GLY A 139 22.70 -26.69 28.53
CA GLY A 139 21.49 -25.96 28.22
C GLY A 139 21.73 -24.65 27.45
N ALA A 140 22.73 -23.88 27.88
CA ALA A 140 23.10 -22.66 27.18
C ALA A 140 23.59 -22.92 25.74
N LEU A 141 24.47 -23.95 25.59
CA LEU A 141 24.99 -24.36 24.29
C LEU A 141 23.86 -24.89 23.38
N ALA A 142 22.97 -25.72 23.94
CA ALA A 142 21.84 -26.28 23.19
C ALA A 142 20.91 -25.22 22.61
N VAL A 143 20.55 -24.20 23.40
CA VAL A 143 19.74 -23.07 22.91
C VAL A 143 20.48 -22.30 21.83
N GLY A 144 21.74 -21.95 22.04
CA GLY A 144 22.56 -21.21 21.07
C GLY A 144 22.69 -21.95 19.73
N LEU A 145 23.02 -23.25 19.78
CA LEU A 145 23.15 -24.08 18.59
C LEU A 145 21.79 -24.30 17.89
N ALA A 146 20.71 -24.49 18.65
CA ALA A 146 19.38 -24.62 18.08
C ALA A 146 19.02 -23.38 17.28
N VAL A 147 19.20 -22.18 17.83
CA VAL A 147 18.94 -20.91 17.12
C VAL A 147 19.85 -20.77 15.89
N ALA A 148 21.16 -21.07 16.04
CA ALA A 148 22.13 -21.00 14.95
C ALA A 148 21.77 -21.90 13.77
N LEU A 149 21.17 -23.07 14.03
CA LEU A 149 20.73 -24.00 13.00
C LEU A 149 19.36 -23.67 12.44
N MET A 150 18.42 -23.14 13.25
CA MET A 150 17.08 -22.77 12.80
C MET A 150 17.10 -21.64 11.76
N VAL A 151 18.02 -20.67 11.87
CA VAL A 151 18.11 -19.53 10.95
C VAL A 151 18.40 -19.96 9.51
N PRO A 152 19.50 -20.67 9.18
CA PRO A 152 19.79 -21.10 7.82
C PRO A 152 18.77 -22.12 7.28
N LEU A 153 18.18 -22.94 8.14
CA LEU A 153 17.13 -23.89 7.76
C LEU A 153 15.75 -23.25 7.63
N ARG A 154 15.63 -21.96 7.86
CA ARG A 154 14.37 -21.18 7.76
C ARG A 154 13.23 -21.77 8.61
N CYS A 155 13.60 -22.32 9.77
CA CYS A 155 12.64 -22.90 10.71
C CYS A 155 12.71 -22.24 12.08
N LEU A 156 12.95 -20.92 12.10
CA LEU A 156 13.00 -20.16 13.35
C LEU A 156 11.63 -20.19 14.02
N HIS A 157 11.60 -20.84 15.19
CA HIS A 157 10.41 -20.96 16.03
C HIS A 157 10.82 -20.75 17.48
N PRO A 158 10.59 -19.57 18.08
CA PRO A 158 11.08 -19.25 19.42
C PRO A 158 10.68 -20.28 20.49
N PRO A 159 9.43 -20.79 20.53
CA PRO A 159 9.09 -21.86 21.45
C PRO A 159 9.90 -23.16 21.22
N GLY A 160 10.37 -23.37 19.98
CA GLY A 160 11.26 -24.50 19.64
C GLY A 160 12.58 -24.44 20.40
N ALA A 161 13.20 -23.26 20.56
CA ALA A 161 14.45 -23.13 21.31
C ALA A 161 14.32 -23.63 22.75
N SER A 162 13.18 -23.45 23.40
CA SER A 162 12.92 -23.97 24.74
C SER A 162 12.83 -25.50 24.80
N MET A 163 12.60 -26.19 23.65
CA MET A 163 12.65 -27.65 23.58
C MET A 163 14.07 -28.17 23.79
N ALA A 164 15.09 -27.48 23.26
CA ALA A 164 16.46 -27.83 23.49
C ALA A 164 16.81 -27.82 24.98
N LEU A 165 16.43 -26.73 25.67
CA LEU A 165 16.63 -26.61 27.12
C LEU A 165 15.84 -27.66 27.90
N TYR A 166 14.59 -27.91 27.50
CA TYR A 166 13.72 -28.90 28.14
C TYR A 166 14.36 -30.29 28.10
N VAL A 167 14.88 -30.72 26.95
CA VAL A 167 15.54 -32.06 26.80
C VAL A 167 16.79 -32.16 27.68
N VAL A 168 17.59 -31.10 27.77
CA VAL A 168 18.76 -31.05 28.65
C VAL A 168 18.38 -31.18 30.11
N LEU A 169 17.36 -30.42 30.57
CA LEU A 169 16.98 -30.36 31.97
C LEU A 169 16.25 -31.61 32.47
N THR A 170 15.55 -32.30 31.57
CA THR A 170 14.84 -33.53 31.94
C THR A 170 15.75 -34.75 32.01
N ALA A 171 17.05 -34.62 31.65
CA ALA A 171 18.02 -35.71 31.56
C ALA A 171 17.41 -36.97 30.90
N GLY A 172 16.50 -36.77 29.97
CA GLY A 172 15.64 -37.80 29.41
C GLY A 172 16.36 -38.74 28.49
N ASP A 173 15.62 -39.71 27.94
CA ASP A 173 16.08 -40.83 27.09
C ASP A 173 16.69 -40.38 25.75
N GLY A 174 17.43 -39.27 25.75
CA GLY A 174 18.19 -38.80 24.60
C GLY A 174 17.27 -38.42 23.41
N TRP A 175 17.64 -38.91 22.20
CA TRP A 175 16.93 -38.57 20.96
C TRP A 175 15.46 -39.05 20.90
N HIS A 176 15.07 -40.05 21.75
CA HIS A 176 13.69 -40.52 21.81
C HIS A 176 12.71 -39.39 22.20
N MET A 177 13.15 -38.46 23.07
CA MET A 177 12.30 -37.31 23.43
C MET A 177 12.01 -36.39 22.26
N ALA A 178 12.88 -36.33 21.27
CA ALA A 178 12.59 -35.57 20.07
C ALA A 178 11.46 -36.20 19.22
N VAL A 179 11.29 -37.51 19.27
CA VAL A 179 10.20 -38.23 18.60
C VAL A 179 8.91 -38.18 19.43
N PHE A 180 9.01 -38.64 20.68
CA PHE A 180 7.91 -38.52 21.64
C PHE A 180 8.48 -38.03 22.97
N PRO A 181 7.94 -36.95 23.51
CA PRO A 181 6.66 -36.26 23.14
C PRO A 181 6.78 -35.14 22.07
N VAL A 182 8.00 -34.65 21.73
CA VAL A 182 8.14 -33.38 20.99
C VAL A 182 7.49 -33.45 19.60
N LEU A 183 7.99 -34.29 18.70
CA LEU A 183 7.48 -34.40 17.32
C LEU A 183 5.97 -34.74 17.31
N PHE A 184 5.57 -35.71 18.15
CA PHE A 184 4.17 -36.12 18.24
C PHE A 184 3.25 -34.96 18.64
N ASN A 185 3.60 -34.21 19.73
CA ASN A 185 2.84 -33.07 20.20
C ASN A 185 2.74 -31.98 19.12
N VAL A 186 3.82 -31.69 18.43
CA VAL A 186 3.87 -30.68 17.37
C VAL A 186 2.98 -31.07 16.19
N VAL A 187 3.05 -32.33 15.75
CA VAL A 187 2.21 -32.82 14.64
C VAL A 187 0.72 -32.73 15.00
N VAL A 188 0.35 -33.17 16.20
CA VAL A 188 -1.04 -33.09 16.66
C VAL A 188 -1.53 -31.64 16.75
N LEU A 189 -0.71 -30.75 17.32
CA LEU A 189 -1.01 -29.31 17.41
C LEU A 189 -1.19 -28.67 16.02
N LEU A 190 -0.33 -29.03 15.07
CA LEU A 190 -0.43 -28.52 13.69
C LEU A 190 -1.69 -29.01 12.98
N ILE A 191 -2.05 -30.28 13.15
CA ILE A 191 -3.30 -30.83 12.58
C ILE A 191 -4.51 -30.10 13.18
N ALA A 192 -4.54 -29.92 14.50
CA ALA A 192 -5.59 -29.14 15.17
C ALA A 192 -5.64 -27.70 14.68
N ALA A 193 -4.49 -27.08 14.45
CA ALA A 193 -4.41 -25.73 13.93
C ALA A 193 -4.86 -25.58 12.48
N LEU A 194 -4.48 -26.51 11.61
CA LEU A 194 -4.96 -26.57 10.23
C LEU A 194 -6.51 -26.65 10.18
N ALA A 195 -7.06 -27.55 10.98
CA ALA A 195 -8.51 -27.73 11.06
C ALA A 195 -9.21 -26.47 11.63
N TYR A 196 -8.76 -26.01 12.80
CA TYR A 196 -9.42 -24.90 13.51
C TYR A 196 -9.33 -23.57 12.75
N ASN A 197 -8.13 -23.19 12.28
CA ASN A 197 -7.97 -21.96 11.52
C ASN A 197 -8.76 -22.01 10.19
N GLY A 198 -8.76 -23.14 9.50
CA GLY A 198 -9.56 -23.35 8.29
C GLY A 198 -11.06 -23.20 8.55
N LEU A 199 -11.60 -23.82 9.59
CA LEU A 199 -13.01 -23.73 9.99
C LEU A 199 -13.42 -22.34 10.44
N THR A 200 -12.49 -21.57 11.03
CA THR A 200 -12.74 -20.20 11.50
C THR A 200 -12.42 -19.12 10.47
N GLY A 201 -12.16 -19.51 9.20
CA GLY A 201 -11.94 -18.58 8.09
C GLY A 201 -10.57 -17.93 8.05
N ARG A 202 -9.60 -18.44 8.81
CA ARG A 202 -8.20 -17.97 8.74
C ARG A 202 -7.40 -18.84 7.80
N ARG A 203 -6.62 -18.21 6.91
CA ARG A 203 -5.72 -18.94 6.00
C ARG A 203 -4.53 -19.48 6.80
N TYR A 204 -4.45 -20.78 6.93
CA TYR A 204 -3.32 -21.47 7.53
C TYR A 204 -3.09 -22.80 6.80
N PRO A 205 -1.91 -23.09 6.24
CA PRO A 205 -0.70 -22.26 6.22
C PRO A 205 -0.90 -20.92 5.49
N HIS A 206 -0.21 -19.87 5.96
CA HIS A 206 -0.27 -18.56 5.30
C HIS A 206 0.86 -18.46 4.26
N PRO A 207 0.59 -18.02 3.02
CA PRO A 207 1.61 -17.85 2.00
C PRO A 207 2.66 -16.83 2.42
N GLN A 208 3.94 -17.21 2.37
CA GLN A 208 5.08 -16.36 2.76
C GLN A 208 5.83 -15.78 1.56
N ARG A 209 5.41 -16.10 0.34
CA ARG A 209 6.01 -15.60 -0.90
C ARG A 209 4.99 -14.79 -1.65
N ALA A 210 5.44 -13.63 -2.15
CA ALA A 210 4.63 -12.85 -3.08
C ALA A 210 4.22 -13.75 -4.26
N HIS A 211 2.95 -14.05 -4.37
CA HIS A 211 2.41 -14.41 -5.66
C HIS A 211 2.62 -13.17 -6.53
N ALA A 212 3.18 -13.35 -7.73
CA ALA A 212 3.27 -12.29 -8.73
C ALA A 212 1.84 -11.78 -9.00
N ARG A 213 1.35 -10.92 -8.10
CA ARG A 213 0.14 -10.16 -8.33
C ARG A 213 0.50 -9.21 -9.45
N THR A 214 -0.21 -9.33 -10.54
CA THR A 214 -0.23 -8.38 -11.64
C THR A 214 -0.05 -6.99 -11.04
N HIS A 215 1.08 -6.35 -11.35
CA HIS A 215 1.32 -4.96 -10.98
C HIS A 215 0.12 -4.16 -11.44
N VAL A 216 -0.75 -3.80 -10.52
CA VAL A 216 -1.75 -2.77 -10.79
C VAL A 216 -0.94 -1.50 -10.91
N ALA A 217 -0.71 -1.08 -12.14
CA ALA A 217 -0.05 0.18 -12.44
C ALA A 217 -0.79 1.29 -11.66
N GLY A 218 -0.12 1.90 -10.68
CA GLY A 218 -0.69 2.96 -9.85
C GLY A 218 -0.57 2.78 -8.34
N GLY A 219 0.18 1.78 -7.84
CA GLY A 219 0.51 1.69 -6.41
C GLY A 219 1.53 2.77 -6.02
N ALA A 220 1.27 3.50 -4.92
CA ALA A 220 2.19 4.53 -4.39
C ALA A 220 3.55 3.95 -3.97
N PHE A 221 3.64 2.64 -3.71
CA PHE A 221 4.84 1.94 -3.27
C PHE A 221 5.11 0.72 -4.15
N THR A 222 6.38 0.51 -4.50
CA THR A 222 6.87 -0.65 -5.25
C THR A 222 7.48 -1.69 -4.29
N ALA A 223 7.64 -2.92 -4.74
CA ALA A 223 8.31 -3.96 -3.96
C ALA A 223 9.75 -3.57 -3.57
N SER A 224 10.45 -2.79 -4.41
CA SER A 224 11.78 -2.27 -4.12
C SER A 224 11.79 -1.23 -3.00
N ASP A 225 10.72 -0.43 -2.85
CA ASP A 225 10.60 0.56 -1.77
C ASP A 225 10.42 -0.16 -0.42
N VAL A 226 9.66 -1.26 -0.41
CA VAL A 226 9.49 -2.12 0.77
C VAL A 226 10.82 -2.79 1.14
N ASP A 227 11.60 -3.28 0.15
CA ASP A 227 12.92 -3.87 0.40
C ASP A 227 13.90 -2.85 0.97
N ALA A 228 13.92 -1.64 0.42
CA ALA A 228 14.77 -0.57 0.93
C ALA A 228 14.40 -0.17 2.37
N ALA A 229 13.09 -0.09 2.68
CA ALA A 229 12.62 0.19 4.02
C ALA A 229 12.99 -0.91 5.02
N LEU A 230 12.81 -2.18 4.64
CA LEU A 230 13.17 -3.33 5.46
C LEU A 230 14.69 -3.42 5.70
N ALA A 231 15.50 -3.12 4.67
CA ALA A 231 16.96 -3.07 4.81
C ALA A 231 17.43 -1.98 5.78
N HIS A 232 16.67 -0.89 5.89
CA HIS A 232 16.99 0.20 6.83
C HIS A 232 16.57 -0.12 8.27
N TYR A 233 15.58 -1.01 8.47
CA TYR A 233 15.05 -1.33 9.80
C TYR A 233 15.94 -2.30 10.58
N ASP A 234 16.72 -3.13 9.87
CA ASP A 234 17.71 -4.10 10.39
C ASP A 234 17.25 -4.94 11.61
N GLU A 235 15.94 -5.18 11.73
CA GLU A 235 15.32 -6.00 12.78
C GLU A 235 14.42 -7.08 12.17
N LEU A 236 14.29 -8.19 12.90
CA LEU A 236 13.35 -9.26 12.54
C LEU A 236 11.92 -8.80 12.80
N LEU A 237 11.14 -8.58 11.75
CA LEU A 237 9.72 -8.28 11.84
C LEU A 237 8.90 -9.58 11.81
N ASP A 238 7.98 -9.73 12.78
CA ASP A 238 7.03 -10.85 12.83
C ASP A 238 5.80 -10.60 11.93
N VAL A 239 6.07 -10.11 10.72
CA VAL A 239 5.04 -9.84 9.68
C VAL A 239 5.59 -10.38 8.37
N SER A 240 4.73 -11.06 7.58
CA SER A 240 5.16 -11.49 6.26
C SER A 240 5.38 -10.28 5.35
N ARG A 241 6.34 -10.39 4.43
CA ARG A 241 6.60 -9.35 3.44
C ARG A 241 5.34 -8.99 2.64
N ASP A 242 4.55 -9.99 2.28
CA ASP A 242 3.29 -9.81 1.52
C ASP A 242 2.23 -9.05 2.31
N ASP A 243 2.12 -9.31 3.60
CA ASP A 243 1.19 -8.58 4.47
C ASP A 243 1.63 -7.12 4.64
N LEU A 244 2.94 -6.88 4.79
CA LEU A 244 3.50 -5.52 4.88
C LEU A 244 3.26 -4.74 3.58
N GLU A 245 3.53 -5.35 2.42
CA GLU A 245 3.25 -4.75 1.12
C GLU A 245 1.75 -4.47 0.95
N GLY A 246 0.90 -5.42 1.33
CA GLY A 246 -0.56 -5.26 1.32
C GLY A 246 -1.04 -4.12 2.20
N LEU A 247 -0.51 -3.98 3.41
CA LEU A 247 -0.83 -2.90 4.35
C LEU A 247 -0.39 -1.54 3.80
N LEU A 248 0.82 -1.43 3.23
CA LEU A 248 1.32 -0.19 2.62
C LEU A 248 0.46 0.22 1.42
N GLN A 249 0.06 -0.73 0.57
CA GLN A 249 -0.84 -0.45 -0.56
C GLN A 249 -2.23 0.02 -0.09
N LEU A 250 -2.80 -0.60 0.95
CA LEU A 250 -4.07 -0.18 1.53
C LEU A 250 -3.97 1.21 2.15
N ALA A 251 -2.90 1.48 2.92
CA ALA A 251 -2.64 2.78 3.51
C ALA A 251 -2.44 3.86 2.44
N GLY A 252 -1.66 3.57 1.38
CA GLY A 252 -1.47 4.46 0.24
C GLY A 252 -2.78 4.80 -0.48
N ARG A 253 -3.65 3.79 -0.72
CA ARG A 253 -4.99 4.01 -1.31
C ARG A 253 -5.87 4.87 -0.41
N ALA A 254 -5.90 4.60 0.89
CA ALA A 254 -6.68 5.39 1.84
C ALA A 254 -6.19 6.84 1.93
N ALA A 255 -4.86 7.06 1.93
CA ALA A 255 -4.27 8.39 1.89
C ALA A 255 -4.62 9.13 0.60
N PHE A 256 -4.50 8.46 -0.55
CA PHE A 256 -4.86 9.00 -1.86
C PHE A 256 -6.35 9.39 -1.93
N GLN A 257 -7.24 8.51 -1.48
CA GLN A 257 -8.69 8.81 -1.42
C GLN A 257 -8.99 9.99 -0.50
N ARG A 258 -8.33 10.09 0.64
CA ARG A 258 -8.52 11.21 1.57
C ARG A 258 -8.04 12.52 0.99
N THR A 259 -6.90 12.54 0.30
CA THR A 259 -6.31 13.76 -0.28
C THR A 259 -7.08 14.25 -1.50
N LEU A 260 -7.57 13.34 -2.35
CA LEU A 260 -8.30 13.67 -3.58
C LEU A 260 -9.82 13.66 -3.42
N GLY A 261 -10.35 13.00 -2.39
CA GLY A 261 -11.79 12.93 -2.14
C GLY A 261 -12.41 14.27 -1.78
N ASP A 262 -11.62 15.21 -1.26
CA ASP A 262 -12.09 16.55 -0.89
C ASP A 262 -12.05 17.56 -2.05
N VAL A 263 -11.36 17.24 -3.16
CA VAL A 263 -11.24 18.15 -4.31
C VAL A 263 -12.49 18.06 -5.18
N ARG A 264 -13.19 19.19 -5.30
CA ARG A 264 -14.42 19.32 -6.11
C ARG A 264 -14.14 19.96 -7.46
N CYS A 265 -15.07 19.79 -8.40
CA CYS A 265 -15.00 20.47 -9.70
C CYS A 265 -14.87 21.99 -9.55
N ALA A 266 -15.50 22.59 -8.52
CA ALA A 266 -15.39 24.00 -8.18
C ALA A 266 -13.96 24.50 -7.96
N ASP A 267 -13.06 23.61 -7.46
CA ASP A 267 -11.70 23.95 -7.04
C ASP A 267 -10.72 23.95 -8.20
N ILE A 268 -11.01 23.17 -9.26
CA ILE A 268 -10.09 22.94 -10.38
C ILE A 268 -10.58 23.51 -11.72
N MET A 269 -11.86 23.91 -11.81
CA MET A 269 -12.40 24.45 -13.06
C MET A 269 -11.85 25.82 -13.40
N SER A 270 -11.63 26.10 -14.68
CA SER A 270 -11.31 27.43 -15.20
C SER A 270 -12.52 28.36 -15.13
N LYS A 271 -12.35 29.54 -14.56
CA LYS A 271 -13.36 30.61 -14.40
C LYS A 271 -12.80 31.96 -14.84
N PRO A 272 -13.62 32.84 -15.46
CA PRO A 272 -14.95 32.59 -16.01
C PRO A 272 -14.88 31.71 -17.26
N PRO A 273 -15.92 30.92 -17.58
CA PRO A 273 -15.94 30.13 -18.80
C PRO A 273 -16.19 31.01 -20.02
N PHE A 274 -15.42 30.82 -21.10
CA PHE A 274 -15.78 31.36 -22.41
C PHE A 274 -16.87 30.46 -23.01
N ALA A 275 -17.93 31.04 -23.52
CA ALA A 275 -19.03 30.33 -24.16
C ALA A 275 -19.56 31.14 -25.35
N VAL A 276 -20.26 30.48 -26.24
CA VAL A 276 -20.92 31.11 -27.39
C VAL A 276 -22.35 30.62 -27.53
N GLU A 277 -23.20 31.40 -28.16
CA GLU A 277 -24.55 30.98 -28.52
C GLU A 277 -24.53 30.18 -29.84
N ALA A 278 -25.55 29.33 -30.06
CA ALA A 278 -25.63 28.48 -31.26
C ALA A 278 -25.69 29.30 -32.57
N GLY A 279 -26.23 30.53 -32.53
CA GLY A 279 -26.33 31.44 -33.67
C GLY A 279 -25.06 32.18 -34.04
N VAL A 280 -24.01 32.14 -33.22
CA VAL A 280 -22.74 32.84 -33.48
C VAL A 280 -22.05 32.27 -34.73
N SER A 281 -21.45 33.16 -35.54
CA SER A 281 -20.75 32.75 -36.74
C SER A 281 -19.52 31.91 -36.44
N LEU A 282 -19.20 30.93 -37.31
CA LEU A 282 -18.00 30.11 -37.18
C LEU A 282 -16.73 30.96 -37.16
N LYS A 283 -16.71 32.09 -37.88
CA LYS A 283 -15.56 32.99 -37.93
C LYS A 283 -15.33 33.67 -36.57
N ASP A 284 -16.37 34.13 -35.92
CA ASP A 284 -16.29 34.82 -34.63
C ASP A 284 -15.93 33.84 -33.51
N ALA A 285 -16.56 32.65 -33.53
CA ALA A 285 -16.20 31.58 -32.58
C ALA A 285 -14.72 31.13 -32.73
N TRP A 286 -14.24 30.99 -33.95
CA TRP A 286 -12.83 30.66 -34.20
C TRP A 286 -11.90 31.81 -33.79
N ALA A 287 -12.27 33.07 -34.04
CA ALA A 287 -11.49 34.21 -33.59
C ALA A 287 -11.36 34.24 -32.06
N LEU A 288 -12.47 33.99 -31.35
CA LEU A 288 -12.49 33.88 -29.89
C LEU A 288 -11.58 32.73 -29.39
N MET A 289 -11.68 31.55 -30.00
CA MET A 289 -10.82 30.42 -29.61
C MET A 289 -9.33 30.73 -29.78
N ARG A 290 -8.96 31.48 -30.82
CA ARG A 290 -7.57 31.86 -31.08
C ARG A 290 -7.09 32.96 -30.15
N SER A 291 -7.89 34.00 -29.88
CA SER A 291 -7.52 35.11 -29.01
C SER A 291 -7.28 34.62 -27.57
N GLU A 292 -8.19 33.77 -27.09
CA GLU A 292 -8.14 33.22 -25.73
C GLU A 292 -7.31 31.95 -25.60
N LYS A 293 -6.74 31.45 -26.72
CA LYS A 293 -5.92 30.22 -26.80
C LYS A 293 -6.62 28.98 -26.23
N ILE A 294 -7.93 28.89 -26.39
CA ILE A 294 -8.75 27.78 -25.93
C ILE A 294 -9.06 26.81 -27.08
N LYS A 295 -9.28 25.55 -26.75
CA LYS A 295 -9.47 24.48 -27.75
C LYS A 295 -10.91 24.00 -27.83
N ALA A 296 -11.78 24.47 -26.96
CA ALA A 296 -13.20 24.15 -26.93
C ALA A 296 -14.00 25.34 -26.39
N LEU A 297 -15.20 25.50 -26.92
CA LEU A 297 -16.19 26.46 -26.46
C LEU A 297 -17.49 25.72 -26.14
N PRO A 298 -17.97 25.73 -24.92
CA PRO A 298 -19.34 25.38 -24.60
C PRO A 298 -20.32 26.27 -25.37
N VAL A 299 -21.39 25.66 -25.89
CA VAL A 299 -22.46 26.35 -26.57
C VAL A 299 -23.64 26.45 -25.62
N VAL A 300 -24.12 27.65 -25.41
CA VAL A 300 -25.19 27.93 -24.44
C VAL A 300 -26.40 28.57 -25.14
N ASN A 301 -27.55 28.48 -24.50
CA ASN A 301 -28.76 29.23 -24.89
C ASN A 301 -28.82 30.57 -24.15
N GLU A 302 -29.86 31.37 -24.41
CA GLU A 302 -30.14 32.67 -23.75
C GLU A 302 -30.21 32.59 -22.21
N GLY A 303 -30.53 31.40 -21.65
CA GLY A 303 -30.57 31.14 -20.22
C GLY A 303 -29.20 30.67 -19.64
N HIS A 304 -28.12 30.71 -20.42
CA HIS A 304 -26.79 30.15 -20.07
C HIS A 304 -26.77 28.63 -19.78
N LEU A 305 -27.79 27.88 -20.25
CA LEU A 305 -27.82 26.44 -20.17
C LEU A 305 -26.95 25.86 -21.29
N VAL A 306 -26.15 24.82 -20.95
CA VAL A 306 -25.26 24.18 -21.91
C VAL A 306 -26.07 23.29 -22.86
N ILE A 307 -26.06 23.61 -24.16
CA ILE A 307 -26.76 22.87 -25.21
C ILE A 307 -25.82 22.07 -26.12
N GLY A 308 -24.51 22.36 -26.11
CA GLY A 308 -23.52 21.68 -26.95
C GLY A 308 -22.11 22.12 -26.60
N ILE A 309 -21.14 21.60 -27.35
CA ILE A 309 -19.74 22.02 -27.32
C ILE A 309 -19.18 22.03 -28.73
N VAL A 310 -18.36 23.03 -29.05
CA VAL A 310 -17.62 23.11 -30.30
C VAL A 310 -16.13 23.10 -29.98
N THR A 311 -15.36 22.29 -30.70
CA THR A 311 -13.92 22.10 -30.50
C THR A 311 -13.13 22.41 -31.77
N VAL A 312 -11.80 22.56 -31.64
CA VAL A 312 -10.91 22.69 -32.80
C VAL A 312 -11.09 21.52 -33.78
N ALA A 313 -11.37 20.31 -33.29
CA ALA A 313 -11.59 19.13 -34.13
C ALA A 313 -12.82 19.28 -35.02
N ASP A 314 -13.87 19.97 -34.55
CA ASP A 314 -15.07 20.19 -35.34
C ASP A 314 -14.80 21.17 -36.51
N PHE A 315 -13.98 22.21 -36.25
CA PHE A 315 -13.52 23.12 -37.33
C PHE A 315 -12.59 22.41 -38.34
N MET A 316 -11.68 21.54 -37.84
CA MET A 316 -10.78 20.78 -38.73
C MET A 316 -11.56 19.79 -39.60
N ARG A 317 -12.58 19.13 -39.04
CA ARG A 317 -13.45 18.21 -39.77
C ARG A 317 -14.20 18.94 -40.89
N LEU A 318 -14.57 20.18 -40.68
CA LEU A 318 -15.18 21.02 -41.69
C LEU A 318 -14.18 21.36 -42.83
N ALA A 319 -12.93 21.65 -42.49
CA ALA A 319 -11.88 21.96 -43.46
C ALA A 319 -11.48 20.73 -44.29
N ASP A 320 -11.40 19.52 -43.69
CA ASP A 320 -11.07 18.29 -44.41
C ASP A 320 -12.15 17.84 -45.41
N LEU A 321 -13.43 18.14 -45.11
CA LEU A 321 -14.52 17.87 -46.05
C LEU A 321 -14.40 18.68 -47.38
N ASP A 322 -13.73 19.84 -47.33
CA ASP A 322 -13.51 20.66 -48.53
C ASP A 322 -12.39 20.14 -49.45
N THR A 323 -11.48 19.32 -48.93
CA THR A 323 -10.31 18.86 -49.71
C THR A 323 -10.47 17.50 -50.41
N HIS A 324 -11.47 16.68 -50.00
CA HIS A 324 -11.61 15.29 -50.51
C HIS A 324 -12.92 15.00 -51.25
N GLU A 325 -13.74 16.00 -51.56
CA GLU A 325 -14.91 15.76 -52.38
C GLU A 325 -14.54 15.68 -53.88
N GLY A 326 -14.47 14.45 -54.38
CA GLY A 326 -14.44 14.21 -55.83
C GLY A 326 -15.67 14.75 -56.55
N LEU A 327 -15.58 15.01 -57.86
CA LEU A 327 -16.64 15.58 -58.72
C LEU A 327 -18.05 14.98 -58.47
N GLY A 328 -18.15 13.68 -58.11
CA GLY A 328 -19.44 13.03 -57.80
C GLY A 328 -20.15 13.52 -56.56
N GLY A 329 -19.42 13.92 -55.49
CA GLY A 329 -19.97 14.50 -54.27
C GLY A 329 -20.54 15.89 -54.51
N ARG A 330 -19.87 16.70 -55.34
CA ARG A 330 -20.29 18.03 -55.75
C ARG A 330 -21.57 18.03 -56.60
N LEU A 331 -21.69 17.09 -57.52
CA LEU A 331 -22.88 16.88 -58.33
C LEU A 331 -24.08 16.44 -57.51
N ARG A 332 -23.89 15.58 -56.52
CA ARG A 332 -24.97 15.10 -55.62
C ARG A 332 -25.50 16.21 -54.73
N LYS A 333 -24.66 17.16 -54.27
CA LYS A 333 -25.07 18.34 -53.48
C LYS A 333 -25.85 19.33 -54.32
N LEU A 334 -25.47 19.51 -55.58
CA LEU A 334 -26.20 20.38 -56.54
C LEU A 334 -27.60 19.84 -56.81
N VAL A 335 -27.79 18.54 -56.94
CA VAL A 335 -29.06 17.90 -57.25
C VAL A 335 -29.98 17.84 -55.98
N MET A 336 -29.40 17.80 -54.77
CA MET A 336 -30.19 17.76 -53.53
C MET A 336 -30.48 19.14 -52.86
N GLY A 337 -30.09 20.27 -53.49
CA GLY A 337 -30.49 21.61 -53.09
C GLY A 337 -29.89 22.10 -51.74
N ARG A 338 -28.90 21.42 -51.20
CA ARG A 338 -28.15 21.83 -49.98
C ARG A 338 -26.86 22.57 -50.38
N THR A 339 -27.01 23.84 -50.73
CA THR A 339 -25.91 24.72 -51.16
C THR A 339 -25.32 25.62 -50.06
N GLY A 340 -25.59 25.32 -48.80
CA GLY A 340 -25.08 26.13 -47.68
C GLY A 340 -23.92 25.43 -46.95
N LYS A 341 -22.70 25.99 -46.97
CA LYS A 341 -21.66 25.68 -45.99
C LYS A 341 -22.23 26.05 -44.60
N PRO A 342 -21.94 25.25 -43.56
CA PRO A 342 -22.34 25.62 -42.21
C PRO A 342 -21.81 27.02 -41.89
N GLY A 343 -22.68 27.87 -41.42
CA GLY A 343 -22.38 29.29 -41.12
C GLY A 343 -22.29 29.57 -39.63
N THR A 344 -22.97 28.75 -38.82
CA THR A 344 -23.13 28.97 -37.39
C THR A 344 -22.58 27.83 -36.53
N VAL A 345 -22.27 28.11 -35.28
CA VAL A 345 -21.75 27.15 -34.30
C VAL A 345 -22.72 25.99 -34.06
N GLY A 346 -24.03 26.30 -34.01
CA GLY A 346 -25.08 25.29 -33.81
C GLY A 346 -25.14 24.20 -34.87
N GLU A 347 -24.64 24.50 -36.09
CA GLU A 347 -24.62 23.53 -37.20
C GLU A 347 -23.47 22.51 -37.12
N ILE A 348 -22.42 22.81 -36.33
CA ILE A 348 -21.21 21.94 -36.21
C ILE A 348 -20.97 21.46 -34.81
N MET A 349 -21.65 22.00 -33.78
CA MET A 349 -21.48 21.61 -32.38
C MET A 349 -21.79 20.14 -32.17
N SER A 350 -21.09 19.52 -31.24
CA SER A 350 -21.41 18.20 -30.75
C SER A 350 -22.50 18.27 -29.68
N TYR A 351 -23.55 17.44 -29.83
CA TYR A 351 -24.62 17.26 -28.84
C TYR A 351 -25.14 15.82 -28.87
N PRO A 352 -25.69 15.28 -27.78
CA PRO A 352 -25.70 15.86 -26.43
C PRO A 352 -24.28 15.94 -25.85
N VAL A 353 -24.04 16.98 -25.02
CA VAL A 353 -22.76 17.16 -24.35
C VAL A 353 -22.84 16.63 -22.93
N GLN A 354 -21.76 15.95 -22.52
CA GLN A 354 -21.58 15.55 -21.12
C GLN A 354 -21.19 16.78 -20.31
N VAL A 355 -21.84 16.98 -19.17
CA VAL A 355 -21.54 18.04 -18.21
C VAL A 355 -21.27 17.43 -16.83
N ALA A 356 -20.52 18.14 -15.97
CA ALA A 356 -20.38 17.78 -14.58
C ALA A 356 -20.86 18.91 -13.67
N ARG A 357 -21.24 18.57 -12.44
CA ARG A 357 -21.74 19.55 -11.47
C ARG A 357 -20.61 20.17 -10.67
N VAL A 358 -20.75 21.43 -10.31
CA VAL A 358 -19.78 22.19 -9.51
C VAL A 358 -19.43 21.51 -8.18
N VAL A 359 -20.38 20.80 -7.57
CA VAL A 359 -20.23 20.09 -6.29
C VAL A 359 -19.69 18.66 -6.43
N GLN A 360 -19.59 18.14 -7.64
CA GLN A 360 -19.11 16.79 -7.93
C GLN A 360 -17.62 16.68 -7.61
N HIS A 361 -17.17 15.50 -7.15
CA HIS A 361 -15.76 15.25 -6.90
C HIS A 361 -14.95 15.17 -8.20
N ALA A 362 -13.77 15.78 -8.20
CA ALA A 362 -12.88 15.77 -9.38
C ALA A 362 -12.51 14.35 -9.84
N MET A 363 -12.42 13.40 -8.91
CA MET A 363 -12.13 11.99 -9.23
C MET A 363 -13.23 11.30 -10.02
N ASP A 364 -14.47 11.73 -9.90
CA ASP A 364 -15.59 11.17 -10.68
C ASP A 364 -15.48 11.51 -12.17
N LEU A 365 -14.61 12.47 -12.52
CA LEU A 365 -14.35 12.85 -13.92
C LEU A 365 -13.33 11.94 -14.60
N VAL A 366 -12.53 11.18 -13.85
CA VAL A 366 -11.49 10.28 -14.42
C VAL A 366 -12.06 9.29 -15.44
N PRO A 367 -13.16 8.57 -15.17
CA PRO A 367 -13.77 7.68 -16.16
C PRO A 367 -14.25 8.42 -17.41
N LEU A 368 -14.76 9.63 -17.28
CA LEU A 368 -15.27 10.45 -18.40
C LEU A 368 -14.12 10.85 -19.34
N PHE A 369 -12.97 11.21 -18.79
CA PHE A 369 -11.79 11.55 -19.58
C PHE A 369 -11.06 10.33 -20.15
N SER A 370 -11.06 9.18 -19.43
CA SER A 370 -10.32 7.99 -19.84
C SER A 370 -11.07 7.10 -20.83
N HIS A 371 -12.39 6.93 -20.67
CA HIS A 371 -13.18 6.02 -21.49
C HIS A 371 -14.08 6.75 -22.50
N GLY A 372 -14.45 8.00 -22.20
CA GLY A 372 -15.39 8.77 -23.00
C GLY A 372 -14.76 9.54 -24.19
N GLY A 373 -13.43 9.59 -24.29
CA GLY A 373 -12.73 10.39 -25.32
C GLY A 373 -12.96 11.90 -25.18
N HIS A 374 -13.50 12.35 -24.05
CA HIS A 374 -13.74 13.75 -23.78
C HIS A 374 -12.45 14.42 -23.32
N HIS A 375 -12.12 15.59 -23.89
CA HIS A 375 -10.95 16.36 -23.47
C HIS A 375 -11.34 17.65 -22.72
N HIS A 376 -12.58 18.05 -22.83
CA HIS A 376 -13.13 19.26 -22.22
C HIS A 376 -14.52 18.94 -21.67
N LEU A 377 -14.77 19.31 -20.43
CA LEU A 377 -16.03 19.04 -19.75
C LEU A 377 -16.61 20.35 -19.20
N PRO A 378 -17.76 20.83 -19.72
CA PRO A 378 -18.45 21.96 -19.15
C PRO A 378 -18.93 21.65 -17.73
N ILE A 379 -18.78 22.61 -16.82
CA ILE A 379 -19.22 22.51 -15.42
C ILE A 379 -20.41 23.40 -15.22
N VAL A 380 -21.45 22.83 -14.64
CA VAL A 380 -22.71 23.50 -14.39
C VAL A 380 -23.02 23.65 -12.90
N ASP A 381 -23.79 24.66 -12.54
CA ASP A 381 -24.30 24.83 -11.18
C ASP A 381 -25.55 23.96 -10.91
N LEU A 382 -26.26 24.24 -9.82
CA LEU A 382 -27.47 23.51 -9.44
C LEU A 382 -28.64 23.80 -10.37
N ASP A 383 -28.61 24.94 -11.08
CA ASP A 383 -29.62 25.38 -12.04
C ASP A 383 -29.25 25.01 -13.49
N ASP A 384 -28.26 24.11 -13.68
CA ASP A 384 -27.71 23.64 -14.96
C ASP A 384 -27.08 24.75 -15.82
N ARG A 385 -26.72 25.91 -15.22
CA ARG A 385 -26.02 27.00 -15.90
C ARG A 385 -24.53 26.77 -15.93
N LEU A 386 -23.91 27.17 -17.03
CA LEU A 386 -22.44 27.04 -17.20
C LEU A 386 -21.70 27.97 -16.22
N VAL A 387 -20.80 27.37 -15.40
CA VAL A 387 -19.99 28.11 -14.41
C VAL A 387 -18.49 27.91 -14.60
N GLY A 388 -18.06 26.92 -15.39
CA GLY A 388 -16.66 26.67 -15.66
C GLY A 388 -16.44 25.58 -16.70
N VAL A 389 -15.17 25.32 -17.00
CA VAL A 389 -14.75 24.21 -17.86
C VAL A 389 -13.57 23.50 -17.17
N ILE A 390 -13.56 22.17 -17.19
CA ILE A 390 -12.42 21.35 -16.78
C ILE A 390 -11.87 20.64 -18.00
N THR A 391 -10.56 20.69 -18.15
CA THR A 391 -9.83 19.92 -19.16
C THR A 391 -9.13 18.72 -18.57
N GLN A 392 -8.76 17.76 -19.41
CA GLN A 392 -7.91 16.64 -19.01
C GLN A 392 -6.60 17.12 -18.36
N THR A 393 -6.03 18.24 -18.82
CA THR A 393 -4.81 18.84 -18.27
C THR A 393 -5.03 19.36 -16.85
N ASP A 394 -6.18 19.95 -16.54
CA ASP A 394 -6.50 20.44 -15.20
C ASP A 394 -6.59 19.27 -14.21
N LEU A 395 -7.20 18.17 -14.63
CA LEU A 395 -7.27 16.95 -13.82
C LEU A 395 -5.87 16.36 -13.56
N VAL A 396 -5.03 16.24 -14.60
CA VAL A 396 -3.64 15.75 -14.47
C VAL A 396 -2.82 16.67 -13.56
N ARG A 397 -2.98 18.00 -13.68
CA ARG A 397 -2.29 18.95 -12.79
C ARG A 397 -2.74 18.77 -11.34
N THR A 398 -4.01 18.57 -11.09
CA THR A 398 -4.55 18.29 -9.75
C THR A 398 -3.96 17.02 -9.16
N LEU A 399 -3.91 15.96 -9.95
CA LEU A 399 -3.29 14.68 -9.55
C LEU A 399 -1.81 14.86 -9.24
N ALA A 400 -1.08 15.62 -10.05
CA ALA A 400 0.35 15.88 -9.83
C ALA A 400 0.61 16.66 -8.53
N VAL A 401 -0.19 17.70 -8.24
CA VAL A 401 -0.08 18.47 -6.99
C VAL A 401 -0.42 17.61 -5.77
N ALA A 402 -1.43 16.76 -5.87
CA ALA A 402 -1.81 15.85 -4.79
C ALA A 402 -0.73 14.79 -4.48
N VAL A 403 0.02 14.35 -5.50
CA VAL A 403 1.17 13.45 -5.34
C VAL A 403 2.37 14.18 -4.74
N GLN A 404 2.68 15.41 -5.18
CA GLN A 404 3.82 16.19 -4.71
C GLN A 404 3.61 16.80 -3.30
N GLY A 405 2.37 17.06 -2.89
CA GLY A 405 2.04 17.57 -1.55
C GLY A 405 2.38 16.57 -0.43
N HIS A 406 2.73 15.33 -0.75
CA HIS A 406 3.15 14.30 0.20
C HIS A 406 4.64 14.40 0.59
N ASP A 407 5.46 15.06 -0.22
CA ASP A 407 6.90 15.15 0.06
C ASP A 407 7.27 16.32 1.01
N GLY A 408 6.31 17.11 1.45
CA GLY A 408 6.56 18.37 2.18
C GLY A 408 5.85 18.61 3.50
N GLU A 409 4.92 17.77 3.99
CA GLU A 409 4.14 18.09 5.19
C GLU A 409 3.95 16.94 6.18
N GLY A 410 4.97 16.68 6.94
CA GLY A 410 4.85 16.13 8.28
C GLY A 410 4.59 17.24 9.31
N ALA A 411 3.62 18.15 9.12
CA ALA A 411 3.06 19.02 10.17
C ALA A 411 2.10 20.08 9.57
N GLN A 412 0.86 20.05 10.06
CA GLN A 412 -0.18 21.08 9.96
C GLN A 412 -1.24 20.93 8.85
N GLY A 413 -2.40 20.47 9.30
CA GLY A 413 -3.78 20.86 8.99
C GLY A 413 -4.24 21.11 7.56
N GLY A 414 -5.22 20.33 7.14
CA GLY A 414 -6.14 20.32 5.98
C GLY A 414 -6.61 21.63 5.29
N GLY A 415 -5.90 22.74 5.40
CA GLY A 415 -6.35 24.03 4.80
C GLY A 415 -5.55 24.50 3.57
N ARG A 416 -4.48 23.80 3.17
CA ARG A 416 -3.51 24.38 2.21
C ARG A 416 -3.66 23.98 0.74
N VAL A 417 -4.38 22.90 0.43
CA VAL A 417 -4.58 22.49 -0.97
C VAL A 417 -5.39 23.53 -1.75
N SER A 418 -6.38 24.18 -1.10
CA SER A 418 -7.17 25.25 -1.72
C SER A 418 -6.37 26.56 -1.97
N ALA A 419 -5.28 26.79 -1.23
CA ALA A 419 -4.47 28.01 -1.37
C ALA A 419 -3.42 27.90 -2.49
N ALA A 420 -2.90 26.72 -2.77
CA ALA A 420 -1.94 26.50 -3.84
C ALA A 420 -2.56 26.67 -5.24
N PHE A 421 -3.86 26.41 -5.38
CA PHE A 421 -4.60 26.62 -6.64
C PHE A 421 -4.87 28.08 -6.97
N LYS A 422 -4.81 29.02 -5.97
CA LYS A 422 -5.06 30.46 -6.19
C LYS A 422 -3.81 31.24 -6.63
N ALA A 423 -2.62 30.68 -6.62
CA ALA A 423 -1.36 31.39 -6.81
C ALA A 423 -0.58 31.03 -8.10
N ALA A 424 -1.17 30.25 -9.02
CA ALA A 424 -0.54 29.96 -10.32
C ALA A 424 -1.16 30.84 -11.41
N PRO A 425 -0.32 31.56 -12.23
CA PRO A 425 -0.78 32.44 -13.29
C PRO A 425 -1.41 31.71 -14.46
#